data_110e51a821677b8fd6fa9ff5c05875d3
#
_entry.id   110e51a821677b8fd6fa9ff5c05875d3
#
_cell.length_a   1.000
_cell.length_b   1.000
_cell.length_c   1.000
_cell.angle_alpha   90.00
_cell.angle_beta   90.00
_cell.angle_gamma   90.00
#
_symmetry.space_group_name_H-M   'P 1'
#
loop_
_entity.id
_entity.type
_entity.pdbx_description
1 polymer ?
#
loop_
_entity_poly.entity_id
_entity_poly.type
_entity_poly.pdbx_seq_one_letter_code
_entity_poly.pdbx_strand_id
1 'polypeptide(L)'
;KPRTKTVPDCPHQAVLALWAEVLPALPQHNAGMWGGTRADHLRARWRETAVAEKWETEADGIAYLRRLFVYIGRSAFLTGRSKGGGDRPPFVAELAWIVNPQNWAKVHEGKYHTDAA
;
A
#
# COMPACT_ATOMS: atom_id res chain seq x y z
N LYS A 1 32.61 11.22 -8.57
CA LYS A 1 32.16 11.70 -7.42
C LYS A 1 31.19 10.76 -6.77
N PRO A 2 31.37 10.59 -5.57
CA PRO A 2 30.55 9.64 -4.91
C PRO A 2 29.14 10.11 -4.91
N ARG A 3 28.27 9.25 -5.22
CA ARG A 3 26.94 9.54 -5.09
C ARG A 3 26.60 9.26 -3.75
N THR A 4 25.82 10.08 -3.27
CA THR A 4 25.20 9.72 -2.07
C THR A 4 24.38 8.54 -2.34
N LYS A 5 24.09 7.80 -1.33
CA LYS A 5 23.24 6.71 -1.42
C LYS A 5 21.96 7.10 -2.10
N THR A 6 21.57 6.33 -3.07
CA THR A 6 20.33 6.60 -3.75
C THR A 6 19.26 5.69 -3.25
N VAL A 7 18.04 6.17 -3.33
CA VAL A 7 16.86 5.39 -3.00
C VAL A 7 16.70 4.31 -4.06
N PRO A 8 16.42 3.06 -3.68
CA PRO A 8 16.15 2.04 -4.69
C PRO A 8 14.92 2.39 -5.52
N ASP A 9 14.93 1.99 -6.78
CA ASP A 9 13.79 2.24 -7.65
C ASP A 9 12.58 1.46 -7.19
N CYS A 10 11.40 2.03 -7.40
CA CYS A 10 10.16 1.35 -7.05
C CYS A 10 9.89 0.19 -8.00
N PRO A 11 9.81 -1.03 -7.48
CA PRO A 11 9.55 -2.20 -8.33
C PRO A 11 8.04 -2.42 -8.45
N HIS A 12 7.39 -1.63 -9.31
CA HIS A 12 5.94 -1.64 -9.42
C HIS A 12 5.34 -3.03 -9.55
N GLN A 13 5.89 -3.85 -10.44
CA GLN A 13 5.31 -5.16 -10.67
C GLN A 13 5.46 -6.07 -9.45
N ALA A 14 6.58 -5.94 -8.74
CA ALA A 14 6.79 -6.72 -7.53
C ALA A 14 5.82 -6.29 -6.43
N VAL A 15 5.51 -4.98 -6.37
CA VAL A 15 4.56 -4.49 -5.38
C VAL A 15 3.16 -5.00 -5.68
N LEU A 16 2.77 -5.00 -6.96
CA LEU A 16 1.47 -5.55 -7.33
C LEU A 16 1.38 -7.04 -6.98
N ALA A 17 2.46 -7.78 -7.22
CA ALA A 17 2.50 -9.20 -6.89
C ALA A 17 2.43 -9.41 -5.38
N LEU A 18 3.09 -8.54 -4.63
CA LEU A 18 3.06 -8.63 -3.17
C LEU A 18 1.65 -8.39 -2.63
N TRP A 19 0.96 -7.40 -3.21
CA TRP A 19 -0.43 -7.13 -2.83
C TRP A 19 -1.30 -8.38 -3.06
N ALA A 20 -1.12 -9.02 -4.22
CA ALA A 20 -1.87 -10.22 -4.55
C ALA A 20 -1.54 -11.38 -3.60
N GLU A 21 -0.27 -11.47 -3.19
CA GLU A 21 0.15 -12.52 -2.30
C GLU A 21 -0.42 -12.36 -0.89
N VAL A 22 -0.34 -11.14 -0.37
CA VAL A 22 -0.73 -10.87 1.02
C VAL A 22 -2.22 -10.64 1.16
N LEU A 23 -2.82 -10.00 0.16
CA LEU A 23 -4.23 -9.60 0.21
C LEU A 23 -4.98 -10.12 -1.02
N PRO A 24 -5.00 -11.44 -1.22
CA PRO A 24 -5.61 -11.99 -2.44
C PRO A 24 -7.11 -11.78 -2.54
N ALA A 25 -7.77 -11.55 -1.40
CA ALA A 25 -9.22 -11.34 -1.41
C ALA A 25 -9.60 -9.91 -1.76
N LEU A 26 -8.64 -9.00 -1.78
CA LEU A 26 -8.94 -7.61 -2.12
C LEU A 26 -8.80 -7.40 -3.62
N PRO A 27 -9.35 -6.29 -4.15
CA PRO A 27 -9.24 -6.04 -5.59
C PRO A 27 -7.79 -6.00 -6.04
N GLN A 28 -7.53 -6.57 -7.20
CA GLN A 28 -6.21 -6.62 -7.79
C GLN A 28 -6.18 -5.73 -9.02
N HIS A 29 -5.02 -5.16 -9.31
CA HIS A 29 -4.88 -4.33 -10.49
C HIS A 29 -4.25 -5.13 -11.62
N ASN A 30 -4.70 -4.87 -12.83
CA ASN A 30 -4.10 -5.46 -14.00
C ASN A 30 -2.73 -4.81 -14.19
N ALA A 31 -1.68 -5.62 -14.16
CA ALA A 31 -0.31 -5.09 -14.24
C ALA A 31 -0.08 -4.31 -15.52
N GLY A 32 -0.71 -4.72 -16.62
CA GLY A 32 -0.55 -4.04 -17.89
C GLY A 32 -1.23 -2.68 -17.94
N MET A 33 -2.14 -2.43 -17.01
CA MET A 33 -2.84 -1.14 -16.93
C MET A 33 -2.34 -0.26 -15.80
N TRP A 34 -1.29 -0.69 -15.14
CA TRP A 34 -0.75 0.07 -14.02
C TRP A 34 0.14 1.18 -14.55
N GLY A 35 -0.30 2.42 -14.41
CA GLY A 35 0.45 3.58 -14.91
C GLY A 35 -0.23 4.86 -14.49
N GLY A 36 0.21 5.97 -15.04
CA GLY A 36 -0.39 7.26 -14.76
C GLY A 36 -0.34 7.60 -13.29
N THR A 37 -1.43 8.18 -12.80
CA THR A 37 -1.51 8.67 -11.43
C THR A 37 -1.31 7.55 -10.40
N ARG A 38 -1.81 6.36 -10.67
CA ARG A 38 -1.63 5.24 -9.74
C ARG A 38 -0.16 4.93 -9.54
N ALA A 39 0.57 4.84 -10.64
CA ALA A 39 1.99 4.53 -10.59
C ALA A 39 2.76 5.68 -9.95
N ASP A 40 2.37 6.92 -10.25
CA ASP A 40 3.02 8.08 -9.66
C ASP A 40 2.84 8.10 -8.15
N HIS A 41 1.64 7.80 -7.68
CA HIS A 41 1.38 7.75 -6.25
C HIS A 41 2.22 6.67 -5.57
N LEU A 42 2.28 5.48 -6.17
CA LEU A 42 3.10 4.42 -5.59
C LEU A 42 4.57 4.81 -5.55
N ARG A 43 5.06 5.39 -6.65
CA ARG A 43 6.46 5.82 -6.71
C ARG A 43 6.75 6.85 -5.65
N ALA A 44 5.83 7.80 -5.44
CA ALA A 44 6.02 8.85 -4.44
C ALA A 44 6.04 8.27 -3.02
N ARG A 45 5.10 7.36 -2.72
CA ARG A 45 5.08 6.73 -1.38
C ARG A 45 6.32 5.90 -1.14
N TRP A 46 6.75 5.18 -2.16
CA TRP A 46 7.97 4.39 -2.07
C TRP A 46 9.16 5.29 -1.75
N ARG A 47 9.30 6.39 -2.51
CA ARG A 47 10.44 7.27 -2.32
C ARG A 47 10.43 7.93 -0.95
N GLU A 48 9.29 8.45 -0.54
CA GLU A 48 9.17 9.09 0.77
C GLU A 48 9.54 8.14 1.89
N THR A 49 9.05 6.92 1.79
CA THR A 49 9.27 5.94 2.84
C THR A 49 10.71 5.46 2.81
N ALA A 50 11.26 5.28 1.63
CA ALA A 50 12.65 4.86 1.49
C ALA A 50 13.59 5.85 2.15
N VAL A 51 13.33 7.15 1.98
CA VAL A 51 14.14 8.16 2.62
C VAL A 51 13.96 8.12 4.14
N ALA A 52 12.71 8.07 4.58
CA ALA A 52 12.44 8.09 6.02
C ALA A 52 12.98 6.86 6.73
N GLU A 53 12.85 5.70 6.09
CA GLU A 53 13.26 4.42 6.69
C GLU A 53 14.67 4.02 6.30
N LYS A 54 15.31 4.82 5.46
CA LYS A 54 16.71 4.59 5.06
C LYS A 54 16.91 3.26 4.37
N TRP A 55 16.02 2.94 3.45
CA TRP A 55 16.17 1.70 2.69
C TRP A 55 17.42 1.78 1.81
N GLU A 56 18.14 0.68 1.77
CA GLU A 56 19.33 0.58 0.92
C GLU A 56 19.07 -0.27 -0.29
N THR A 57 18.13 -1.19 -0.20
CA THR A 57 17.86 -2.10 -1.29
C THR A 57 16.36 -2.20 -1.53
N GLU A 58 16.01 -2.71 -2.70
CA GLU A 58 14.63 -2.97 -3.03
C GLU A 58 14.00 -3.93 -2.02
N ALA A 59 14.78 -4.90 -1.54
CA ALA A 59 14.26 -5.87 -0.57
C ALA A 59 13.81 -5.20 0.73
N ASP A 60 14.50 -4.13 1.14
CA ASP A 60 14.08 -3.38 2.33
C ASP A 60 12.68 -2.84 2.15
N GLY A 61 12.40 -2.29 0.98
CA GLY A 61 11.08 -1.72 0.70
C GLY A 61 10.00 -2.79 0.61
N ILE A 62 10.33 -3.90 -0.02
CA ILE A 62 9.36 -5.00 -0.13
C ILE A 62 9.03 -5.54 1.26
N ALA A 63 10.01 -5.65 2.14
CA ALA A 63 9.77 -6.12 3.50
C ALA A 63 8.86 -5.14 4.26
N TYR A 64 9.09 -3.84 4.07
CA TYR A 64 8.25 -2.83 4.71
C TYR A 64 6.80 -2.94 4.21
N LEU A 65 6.64 -3.04 2.88
CA LEU A 65 5.31 -3.12 2.31
C LEU A 65 4.60 -4.41 2.70
N ARG A 66 5.33 -5.49 2.85
CA ARG A 66 4.71 -6.74 3.32
C ARG A 66 4.11 -6.54 4.70
N ARG A 67 4.84 -5.91 5.60
CA ARG A 67 4.32 -5.64 6.94
C ARG A 67 3.11 -4.71 6.87
N LEU A 68 3.18 -3.69 6.01
CA LEU A 68 2.06 -2.76 5.85
C LEU A 68 0.82 -3.49 5.31
N PHE A 69 1.00 -4.34 4.32
CA PHE A 69 -0.13 -5.05 3.73
C PHE A 69 -0.75 -6.03 4.73
N VAL A 70 0.09 -6.69 5.54
CA VAL A 70 -0.44 -7.54 6.61
C VAL A 70 -1.26 -6.70 7.60
N TYR A 71 -0.75 -5.53 7.94
CA TYR A 71 -1.46 -4.61 8.82
C TYR A 71 -2.81 -4.19 8.22
N ILE A 72 -2.82 -3.88 6.90
CA ILE A 72 -4.07 -3.54 6.21
C ILE A 72 -5.05 -4.71 6.30
N GLY A 73 -4.55 -5.92 6.18
CA GLY A 73 -5.41 -7.10 6.25
C GLY A 73 -6.11 -7.28 7.59
N ARG A 74 -5.63 -6.61 8.63
CA ARG A 74 -6.26 -6.69 9.94
C ARG A 74 -7.41 -5.71 10.12
N SER A 75 -7.57 -4.78 9.19
CA SER A 75 -8.64 -3.79 9.29
C SER A 75 -9.93 -4.37 8.74
N ALA A 76 -10.96 -4.43 9.56
CA ALA A 76 -12.26 -4.88 9.06
C ALA A 76 -12.80 -3.91 8.03
N PHE A 77 -12.58 -2.61 8.23
CA PHE A 77 -13.06 -1.62 7.28
C PHE A 77 -12.39 -1.76 5.92
N LEU A 78 -11.06 -1.87 5.92
CA LEU A 78 -10.31 -1.90 4.66
C LEU A 78 -10.51 -3.20 3.89
N THR A 79 -10.86 -4.27 4.58
CA THR A 79 -11.02 -5.57 3.95
C THR A 79 -12.46 -5.96 3.67
N GLY A 80 -13.40 -5.04 3.91
CA GLY A 80 -14.79 -5.32 3.60
C GLY A 80 -15.52 -6.17 4.63
N ARG A 81 -14.93 -6.38 5.80
CA ARG A 81 -15.58 -7.17 6.86
C ARG A 81 -16.42 -6.30 7.79
N SER A 82 -16.25 -4.98 7.68
CA SER A 82 -17.04 -4.05 8.46
C SER A 82 -18.40 -3.92 7.81
N LYS A 83 -19.43 -3.69 8.60
CA LYS A 83 -20.76 -3.51 8.03
C LYS A 83 -20.84 -2.20 7.28
N GLY A 84 -21.42 -2.23 6.10
CA GLY A 84 -21.70 -1.01 5.38
C GLY A 84 -22.87 -0.29 6.00
N GLY A 85 -23.11 0.92 5.56
CA GLY A 85 -24.25 1.70 6.04
C GLY A 85 -25.47 1.39 5.20
N GLY A 86 -26.54 0.98 5.84
CA GLY A 86 -27.79 0.71 5.14
C GLY A 86 -27.63 -0.35 4.06
N ASP A 87 -28.01 -0.01 2.84
CA ASP A 87 -27.97 -0.95 1.74
C ASP A 87 -26.66 -0.92 0.99
N ARG A 88 -25.71 -0.10 1.42
CA ARG A 88 -24.47 0.02 0.68
C ARG A 88 -23.54 -1.13 1.02
N PRO A 89 -22.81 -1.63 0.01
CA PRO A 89 -21.83 -2.67 0.28
C PRO A 89 -20.68 -2.11 1.13
N PRO A 90 -19.99 -2.96 1.87
CA PRO A 90 -18.85 -2.50 2.65
C PRO A 90 -17.75 -2.00 1.72
N PHE A 91 -16.98 -1.06 2.23
CA PHE A 91 -15.81 -0.57 1.50
C PHE A 91 -14.74 -1.64 1.46
N VAL A 92 -14.04 -1.74 0.33
CA VAL A 92 -12.92 -2.65 0.16
C VAL A 92 -11.79 -1.86 -0.46
N ALA A 93 -10.64 -1.87 0.16
CA ALA A 93 -9.50 -1.09 -0.31
C ALA A 93 -8.80 -1.78 -1.47
N GLU A 94 -8.22 -0.96 -2.35
CA GLU A 94 -7.35 -1.47 -3.40
C GLU A 94 -6.03 -0.72 -3.31
N LEU A 95 -5.00 -1.27 -3.93
CA LEU A 95 -3.67 -0.69 -3.80
C LEU A 95 -3.63 0.76 -4.25
N ALA A 96 -4.31 1.10 -5.35
CA ALA A 96 -4.32 2.47 -5.83
C ALA A 96 -4.90 3.44 -4.80
N TRP A 97 -5.90 2.99 -4.05
CA TRP A 97 -6.49 3.80 -2.99
C TRP A 97 -5.50 3.98 -1.83
N ILE A 98 -4.80 2.90 -1.48
CA ILE A 98 -3.85 2.93 -0.36
C ILE A 98 -2.71 3.93 -0.62
N VAL A 99 -2.19 3.96 -1.84
CA VAL A 99 -1.02 4.80 -2.15
C VAL A 99 -1.36 6.26 -2.41
N ASN A 100 -2.64 6.60 -2.44
CA ASN A 100 -3.05 7.99 -2.47
C ASN A 100 -2.52 8.67 -1.21
N PRO A 101 -1.92 9.87 -1.29
CA PRO A 101 -1.22 10.44 -0.13
C PRO A 101 -2.09 10.60 1.12
N GLN A 102 -3.34 11.01 0.94
CA GLN A 102 -4.20 11.20 2.11
C GLN A 102 -4.56 9.87 2.74
N ASN A 103 -4.85 8.87 1.92
CA ASN A 103 -5.20 7.56 2.44
C ASN A 103 -4.01 6.87 3.09
N TRP A 104 -2.85 7.01 2.48
CA TRP A 104 -1.61 6.45 3.03
C TRP A 104 -1.38 6.98 4.44
N ALA A 105 -1.52 8.30 4.60
CA ALA A 105 -1.34 8.90 5.92
C ALA A 105 -2.33 8.36 6.93
N LYS A 106 -3.60 8.25 6.51
CA LYS A 106 -4.63 7.79 7.44
C LYS A 106 -4.44 6.34 7.84
N VAL A 107 -3.97 5.50 6.91
CA VAL A 107 -3.68 4.11 7.23
C VAL A 107 -2.56 4.04 8.28
N HIS A 108 -1.50 4.82 8.07
CA HIS A 108 -0.38 4.83 9.00
C HIS A 108 -0.76 5.42 10.36
N GLU A 109 -1.77 6.29 10.39
CA GLU A 109 -2.24 6.87 11.63
C GLU A 109 -3.23 5.96 12.37
N GLY A 110 -3.53 4.83 11.80
CA GLY A 110 -4.42 3.87 12.45
C GLY A 110 -5.88 4.19 12.35
N LYS A 111 -6.27 5.10 11.46
CA LYS A 111 -7.66 5.55 11.41
C LYS A 111 -8.63 4.48 10.99
N TYR A 112 -8.14 3.47 10.29
CA TYR A 112 -8.98 2.39 9.81
C TYR A 112 -8.84 1.12 10.64
N HIS A 113 -8.20 1.24 11.80
CA HIS A 113 -7.97 0.11 12.72
C HIS A 113 -8.61 0.35 14.07
N THR A 114 -9.68 1.15 14.10
CA THR A 114 -10.36 1.49 15.35
C THR A 114 -11.52 0.58 15.66
N ASP A 115 -11.86 -0.29 14.75
CA ASP A 115 -12.95 -1.22 14.93
C ASP A 115 -12.51 -2.44 15.71
N ALA A 116 -11.33 -2.43 16.17
CA ALA A 116 -10.84 -3.53 16.92
C ALA A 116 -11.52 -3.56 18.20
N ALA A 117 -11.78 -4.54 18.69
CA ALA A 117 -12.23 -4.44 20.02
C ALA A 117 -12.10 -5.63 20.73
#